data_e7a212b897c28a09fea01e790bb750a1
#
_entry.id   e7a212b897c28a09fea01e790bb750a1
#
_cell.length_a   1.000
_cell.length_b   1.000
_cell.length_c   1.000
_cell.angle_alpha   90.00
_cell.angle_beta   90.00
_cell.angle_gamma   90.00
#
_symmetry.space_group_name_H-M   'P 1'
#
loop_
_entity.id
_entity.type
_entity.pdbx_description
1 polymer ?
#
loop_
_entity_poly.entity_id
_entity_poly.type
_entity_poly.pdbx_seq_one_letter_code
_entity_poly.pdbx_strand_id
1 'polypeptide(L)'
;NDLPWFEWDNDLKCFNGKAIERVLQYEVEKLEIIKIIQYFFNKQWHLLKNYANEKNISLIGDLPIYISHDSVDVWANQQLFKLDDDGNMMVKSGCPPDYFMDEGQVWGHPIYNWQKHKEDNYSWWISRLSFLTSTVDYIRFDHFNGILKYWEIPVKHENGTNGKWSNGPGKHFIDALYDLSLIHI
;
A
#
# COMPACT_ATOMS: atom_id res chain seq x y z
N ASN A 1 -5.82 -14.23 16.85
CA ASN A 1 -4.56 -14.88 16.48
C ASN A 1 -3.60 -13.80 16.04
N ASP A 2 -2.41 -13.76 16.65
CA ASP A 2 -1.34 -12.81 16.28
C ASP A 2 -0.53 -13.33 15.06
N LEU A 3 -1.18 -14.11 14.19
CA LEU A 3 -0.58 -14.63 12.97
C LEU A 3 -0.81 -13.63 11.80
N PRO A 4 0.16 -13.49 10.90
CA PRO A 4 -0.02 -12.73 9.68
C PRO A 4 -1.11 -13.37 8.81
N TRP A 5 -1.81 -12.56 8.00
CA TRP A 5 -2.99 -13.03 7.25
C TRP A 5 -2.71 -14.23 6.32
N PHE A 6 -1.52 -14.35 5.79
CA PHE A 6 -1.13 -15.46 4.89
C PHE A 6 -0.91 -16.80 5.63
N GLU A 7 -0.95 -16.78 6.96
CA GLU A 7 -0.96 -17.97 7.82
C GLU A 7 -2.34 -18.28 8.43
N TRP A 8 -3.37 -17.49 8.08
CA TRP A 8 -4.73 -17.75 8.55
C TRP A 8 -5.36 -18.98 7.89
N ASP A 9 -6.47 -19.45 8.47
CA ASP A 9 -7.30 -20.47 7.83
C ASP A 9 -7.65 -20.06 6.39
N ASN A 10 -7.69 -21.03 5.50
CA ASN A 10 -7.78 -20.80 4.06
C ASN A 10 -8.97 -19.91 3.66
N ASP A 11 -10.13 -20.10 4.30
CA ASP A 11 -11.33 -19.30 4.04
C ASP A 11 -11.12 -17.80 4.34
N LEU A 12 -10.44 -17.49 5.44
CA LEU A 12 -10.11 -16.10 5.80
C LEU A 12 -8.96 -15.57 4.97
N LYS A 13 -7.92 -16.38 4.75
CA LYS A 13 -6.77 -16.03 3.91
C LYS A 13 -7.21 -15.63 2.50
N CYS A 14 -8.08 -16.41 1.88
CA CYS A 14 -8.62 -16.16 0.55
C CYS A 14 -9.74 -15.11 0.50
N PHE A 15 -9.93 -14.33 1.56
CA PHE A 15 -10.96 -13.30 1.64
C PHE A 15 -12.37 -13.80 1.30
N ASN A 16 -12.73 -15.01 1.75
CA ASN A 16 -14.04 -15.61 1.48
C ASN A 16 -15.16 -14.82 2.17
N GLY A 17 -16.15 -14.35 1.41
CA GLY A 17 -17.24 -13.51 1.93
C GLY A 17 -18.00 -14.13 3.09
N LYS A 18 -18.29 -15.44 3.05
CA LYS A 18 -18.98 -16.14 4.16
C LYS A 18 -18.12 -16.25 5.43
N ALA A 19 -16.80 -16.38 5.27
CA ALA A 19 -15.89 -16.37 6.41
C ALA A 19 -15.82 -14.98 7.04
N ILE A 20 -15.75 -13.93 6.22
CA ILE A 20 -15.81 -12.54 6.68
C ILE A 20 -17.12 -12.24 7.40
N GLU A 21 -18.27 -12.62 6.83
CA GLU A 21 -19.59 -12.45 7.48
C GLU A 21 -19.63 -13.11 8.87
N ARG A 22 -19.08 -14.32 9.01
CA ARG A 22 -18.98 -14.99 10.32
C ARG A 22 -18.17 -14.16 11.32
N VAL A 23 -16.99 -13.66 10.93
CA VAL A 23 -16.17 -12.79 11.80
C VAL A 23 -16.92 -11.52 12.18
N LEU A 24 -17.58 -10.87 11.22
CA LEU A 24 -18.41 -9.69 11.49
C LEU A 24 -19.52 -9.93 12.49
N GLN A 25 -20.10 -11.14 12.52
CA GLN A 25 -21.14 -11.52 13.48
C GLN A 25 -20.60 -11.86 14.87
N TYR A 26 -19.44 -12.54 14.95
CA TYR A 26 -18.90 -12.99 16.23
C TYR A 26 -18.07 -11.92 16.95
N GLU A 27 -17.43 -11.01 16.23
CA GLU A 27 -16.50 -10.02 16.79
C GLU A 27 -17.09 -8.60 16.80
N VAL A 28 -18.42 -8.47 16.82
CA VAL A 28 -19.14 -7.19 16.73
C VAL A 28 -18.60 -6.16 17.71
N GLU A 29 -18.45 -6.52 19.00
CA GLU A 29 -18.00 -5.57 20.03
C GLU A 29 -16.59 -5.06 19.76
N LYS A 30 -15.66 -5.94 19.38
CA LYS A 30 -14.28 -5.53 19.07
C LYS A 30 -14.24 -4.64 17.82
N LEU A 31 -15.02 -4.97 16.80
CA LEU A 31 -15.10 -4.19 15.57
C LEU A 31 -15.68 -2.81 15.83
N GLU A 32 -16.72 -2.70 16.67
CA GLU A 32 -17.27 -1.40 17.05
C GLU A 32 -16.28 -0.56 17.86
N ILE A 33 -15.51 -1.15 18.76
CA ILE A 33 -14.43 -0.45 19.48
C ILE A 33 -13.39 0.10 18.49
N ILE A 34 -12.94 -0.71 17.52
CA ILE A 34 -11.98 -0.27 16.51
C ILE A 34 -12.55 0.89 15.68
N LYS A 35 -13.81 0.79 15.22
CA LYS A 35 -14.48 1.86 14.47
C LYS A 35 -14.57 3.16 15.28
N ILE A 36 -14.91 3.07 16.57
CA ILE A 36 -14.99 4.22 17.46
C ILE A 36 -13.61 4.87 17.62
N ILE A 37 -12.56 4.08 17.82
CA ILE A 37 -11.18 4.58 17.90
C ILE A 37 -10.79 5.30 16.61
N GLN A 38 -11.04 4.69 15.44
CA GLN A 38 -10.75 5.30 14.13
C GLN A 38 -11.56 6.59 13.92
N TYR A 39 -12.82 6.62 14.31
CA TYR A 39 -13.65 7.82 14.24
C TYR A 39 -13.07 8.96 15.06
N PHE A 40 -12.71 8.71 16.34
CA PHE A 40 -12.13 9.75 17.21
C PHE A 40 -10.76 10.19 16.70
N PHE A 41 -9.93 9.27 16.24
CA PHE A 41 -8.64 9.62 15.63
C PHE A 41 -8.82 10.54 14.42
N ASN A 42 -9.69 10.17 13.49
CA ASN A 42 -9.98 10.96 12.30
C ASN A 42 -10.51 12.36 12.66
N LYS A 43 -11.47 12.43 13.60
CA LYS A 43 -12.02 13.70 14.09
C LYS A 43 -10.95 14.60 14.70
N GLN A 44 -10.10 14.05 15.58
CA GLN A 44 -9.03 14.81 16.24
C GLN A 44 -7.96 15.25 15.24
N TRP A 45 -7.61 14.39 14.28
CA TRP A 45 -6.67 14.72 13.23
C TRP A 45 -7.14 15.92 12.39
N HIS A 46 -8.39 15.92 11.95
CA HIS A 46 -8.95 17.04 11.19
C HIS A 46 -9.00 18.33 12.01
N LEU A 47 -9.31 18.27 13.30
CA LEU A 47 -9.23 19.45 14.18
C LEU A 47 -7.80 19.99 14.27
N LEU A 48 -6.81 19.10 14.41
CA LEU A 48 -5.40 19.48 14.44
C LEU A 48 -4.94 20.09 13.10
N LYS A 49 -5.31 19.48 11.98
CA LYS A 49 -5.00 20.00 10.63
C LYS A 49 -5.59 21.41 10.45
N ASN A 50 -6.86 21.59 10.78
CA ASN A 50 -7.52 22.89 10.67
C ASN A 50 -6.81 23.95 11.54
N TYR A 51 -6.50 23.60 12.79
CA TYR A 51 -5.75 24.48 13.68
C TYR A 51 -4.38 24.87 13.11
N ALA A 52 -3.63 23.92 12.53
CA ALA A 52 -2.36 24.20 11.88
C ALA A 52 -2.55 25.16 10.69
N ASN A 53 -3.53 24.89 9.82
CA ASN A 53 -3.84 25.72 8.64
C ASN A 53 -4.26 27.14 9.03
N GLU A 54 -5.03 27.33 10.11
CA GLU A 54 -5.37 28.66 10.67
C GLU A 54 -4.12 29.45 11.11
N LYS A 55 -3.03 28.75 11.43
CA LYS A 55 -1.72 29.35 11.76
C LYS A 55 -0.77 29.44 10.56
N ASN A 56 -1.27 29.23 9.34
CA ASN A 56 -0.50 29.17 8.10
C ASN A 56 0.59 28.06 8.12
N ILE A 57 0.33 26.95 8.80
CA ILE A 57 1.19 25.77 8.83
C ILE A 57 0.52 24.70 7.97
N SER A 58 1.22 24.26 6.94
CA SER A 58 0.77 23.16 6.09
C SER A 58 1.37 21.83 6.54
N LEU A 59 0.60 20.77 6.45
CA LEU A 59 1.01 19.41 6.79
C LEU A 59 1.45 18.68 5.51
N ILE A 60 2.62 18.07 5.56
CA ILE A 60 3.14 17.21 4.47
C ILE A 60 3.04 15.77 4.93
N GLY A 61 2.24 14.97 4.22
CA GLY A 61 2.18 13.52 4.41
C GLY A 61 3.21 12.80 3.57
N ASP A 62 3.64 11.64 4.03
CA ASP A 62 4.53 10.75 3.30
C ASP A 62 3.76 9.55 2.75
N LEU A 63 3.94 9.28 1.46
CA LEU A 63 3.32 8.15 0.77
C LEU A 63 4.41 7.20 0.29
N PRO A 64 4.73 6.16 1.06
CA PRO A 64 5.62 5.11 0.56
C PRO A 64 4.94 4.38 -0.60
N ILE A 65 5.70 4.14 -1.68
CA ILE A 65 5.17 3.42 -2.84
C ILE A 65 4.73 2.00 -2.45
N TYR A 66 5.51 1.30 -1.62
CA TYR A 66 5.20 -0.06 -1.19
C TYR A 66 4.48 -0.08 0.15
N ILE A 67 3.77 -1.19 0.39
CA ILE A 67 3.06 -1.46 1.64
C ILE A 67 3.49 -2.81 2.21
N SER A 68 3.25 -3.02 3.50
CA SER A 68 3.59 -4.29 4.15
C SER A 68 2.81 -5.45 3.55
N HIS A 69 3.46 -6.61 3.40
CA HIS A 69 2.79 -7.85 3.02
C HIS A 69 1.71 -8.21 4.04
N ASP A 70 2.04 -8.15 5.32
CA ASP A 70 1.07 -8.32 6.40
C ASP A 70 0.30 -7.00 6.64
N SER A 71 -0.65 -6.74 5.75
CA SER A 71 -1.55 -5.59 5.82
C SER A 71 -2.93 -5.94 5.29
N VAL A 72 -3.93 -5.21 5.77
CA VAL A 72 -5.31 -5.34 5.28
C VAL A 72 -5.42 -5.01 3.78
N ASP A 73 -4.60 -4.08 3.29
CA ASP A 73 -4.58 -3.69 1.88
C ASP A 73 -4.17 -4.85 0.97
N VAL A 74 -3.10 -5.59 1.34
CA VAL A 74 -2.67 -6.75 0.57
C VAL A 74 -3.65 -7.90 0.71
N TRP A 75 -4.11 -8.20 1.93
CA TRP A 75 -5.07 -9.25 2.19
C TRP A 75 -6.38 -9.07 1.42
N ALA A 76 -6.94 -7.87 1.42
CA ALA A 76 -8.21 -7.58 0.75
C ALA A 76 -8.09 -7.45 -0.78
N ASN A 77 -6.88 -7.24 -1.31
CA ASN A 77 -6.64 -6.94 -2.72
C ASN A 77 -5.49 -7.79 -3.31
N GLN A 78 -5.43 -9.08 -2.97
CA GLN A 78 -4.31 -9.97 -3.34
C GLN A 78 -3.99 -9.95 -4.83
N GLN A 79 -5.01 -9.86 -5.69
CA GLN A 79 -4.86 -9.80 -7.15
C GLN A 79 -4.09 -8.57 -7.66
N LEU A 80 -3.97 -7.52 -6.84
CA LEU A 80 -3.21 -6.32 -7.18
C LEU A 80 -1.70 -6.45 -6.91
N PHE A 81 -1.24 -7.58 -6.38
CA PHE A 81 0.14 -7.84 -6.04
C PHE A 81 0.66 -9.11 -6.73
N LYS A 82 1.98 -9.25 -6.84
CA LYS A 82 2.63 -10.47 -7.37
C LYS A 82 2.74 -11.51 -6.26
N LEU A 83 1.62 -12.13 -5.95
CA LEU A 83 1.50 -13.23 -5.00
C LEU A 83 1.24 -14.55 -5.73
N ASP A 84 1.57 -15.67 -5.09
CA ASP A 84 1.13 -16.99 -5.50
C ASP A 84 -0.30 -17.29 -5.01
N ASP A 85 -0.83 -18.47 -5.35
CA ASP A 85 -2.18 -18.89 -4.99
C ASP A 85 -2.36 -19.09 -3.48
N ASP A 86 -1.26 -19.22 -2.73
CA ASP A 86 -1.24 -19.32 -1.27
C ASP A 86 -1.06 -17.96 -0.57
N GLY A 87 -1.00 -16.87 -1.34
CA GLY A 87 -0.83 -15.51 -0.83
C GLY A 87 0.59 -15.15 -0.46
N ASN A 88 1.59 -15.97 -0.81
CA ASN A 88 2.99 -15.65 -0.57
C ASN A 88 3.55 -14.74 -1.67
N MET A 89 4.49 -13.89 -1.32
CA MET A 89 5.18 -13.07 -2.30
C MET A 89 5.99 -13.93 -3.28
N MET A 90 5.84 -13.68 -4.58
CA MET A 90 6.69 -14.27 -5.63
C MET A 90 8.02 -13.53 -5.76
N VAL A 91 7.96 -12.23 -5.57
CA VAL A 91 9.09 -11.28 -5.60
C VAL A 91 8.88 -10.21 -4.55
N LYS A 92 9.96 -9.60 -4.10
CA LYS A 92 9.96 -8.52 -3.10
C LYS A 92 10.70 -7.28 -3.58
N SER A 93 10.36 -6.14 -3.00
CA SER A 93 10.94 -4.84 -3.33
C SER A 93 12.33 -4.66 -2.73
N GLY A 94 13.11 -3.81 -3.37
CA GLY A 94 14.44 -3.42 -2.93
C GLY A 94 15.11 -2.49 -3.92
N CYS A 95 16.42 -2.37 -3.83
CA CYS A 95 17.24 -1.68 -4.82
C CYS A 95 18.53 -2.47 -5.13
N PRO A 96 19.11 -2.28 -6.32
CA PRO A 96 20.37 -2.92 -6.68
C PRO A 96 21.54 -2.41 -5.84
N PRO A 97 22.69 -3.08 -5.87
CA PRO A 97 23.94 -2.55 -5.37
C PRO A 97 24.25 -1.15 -5.93
N ASP A 98 24.74 -0.28 -5.06
CA ASP A 98 25.16 1.06 -5.40
C ASP A 98 26.47 1.43 -4.67
N TYR A 99 26.92 2.68 -4.81
CA TYR A 99 28.15 3.17 -4.18
C TYR A 99 28.17 3.06 -2.65
N PHE A 100 27.00 3.10 -2.01
CA PHE A 100 26.86 3.10 -0.57
C PHE A 100 26.61 1.69 0.01
N MET A 101 26.05 0.78 -0.81
CA MET A 101 25.67 -0.57 -0.38
C MET A 101 25.98 -1.60 -1.46
N ASP A 102 27.09 -2.31 -1.31
CA ASP A 102 27.57 -3.33 -2.27
C ASP A 102 26.61 -4.51 -2.46
N GLU A 103 25.76 -4.78 -1.47
CA GLU A 103 24.76 -5.85 -1.52
C GLU A 103 23.37 -5.38 -2.00
N GLY A 104 23.21 -4.06 -2.27
CA GLY A 104 21.91 -3.46 -2.48
C GLY A 104 21.04 -3.51 -1.23
N GLN A 105 19.74 -3.26 -1.38
CA GLN A 105 18.79 -3.30 -0.26
C GLN A 105 17.62 -4.23 -0.55
N VAL A 106 17.15 -4.92 0.46
CA VAL A 106 15.89 -5.67 0.44
C VAL A 106 14.92 -4.94 1.37
N TRP A 107 13.85 -4.38 0.80
CA TRP A 107 12.82 -3.71 1.58
C TRP A 107 11.71 -4.67 2.03
N GLY A 108 11.57 -5.81 1.33
CA GLY A 108 10.72 -6.92 1.77
C GLY A 108 9.22 -6.74 1.54
N HIS A 109 8.80 -5.72 0.77
CA HIS A 109 7.40 -5.50 0.46
C HIS A 109 6.98 -6.21 -0.83
N PRO A 110 5.71 -6.61 -0.98
CA PRO A 110 5.20 -7.18 -2.22
C PRO A 110 5.25 -6.18 -3.37
N ILE A 111 5.48 -6.69 -4.55
CA ILE A 111 5.47 -5.92 -5.79
C ILE A 111 4.05 -5.88 -6.37
N TYR A 112 3.65 -4.74 -6.90
CA TYR A 112 2.37 -4.56 -7.56
C TYR A 112 2.24 -5.34 -8.86
N ASN A 113 1.06 -5.88 -9.12
CA ASN A 113 0.62 -6.34 -10.43
C ASN A 113 0.07 -5.14 -11.22
N TRP A 114 0.95 -4.35 -11.81
CA TRP A 114 0.56 -3.12 -12.50
C TRP A 114 -0.42 -3.33 -13.66
N GLN A 115 -0.45 -4.53 -14.23
CA GLN A 115 -1.44 -4.87 -15.26
C GLN A 115 -2.85 -4.88 -14.65
N LYS A 116 -3.03 -5.49 -13.48
CA LYS A 116 -4.31 -5.52 -12.78
C LYS A 116 -4.76 -4.14 -12.31
N HIS A 117 -3.83 -3.35 -11.81
CA HIS A 117 -4.13 -1.95 -11.47
C HIS A 117 -4.59 -1.14 -12.69
N LYS A 118 -3.99 -1.36 -13.86
CA LYS A 118 -4.39 -0.69 -15.09
C LYS A 118 -5.78 -1.12 -15.57
N GLU A 119 -6.13 -2.40 -15.44
CA GLU A 119 -7.42 -2.96 -15.83
C GLU A 119 -8.59 -2.31 -15.07
N ASP A 120 -8.39 -1.87 -13.84
CA ASP A 120 -9.39 -1.17 -13.01
C ASP A 120 -9.17 0.35 -12.92
N ASN A 121 -8.39 0.92 -13.84
CA ASN A 121 -8.02 2.34 -13.85
C ASN A 121 -7.40 2.82 -12.54
N TYR A 122 -6.59 1.98 -11.89
CA TYR A 122 -5.87 2.30 -10.65
C TYR A 122 -6.78 2.68 -9.48
N SER A 123 -7.99 2.12 -9.40
CA SER A 123 -9.00 2.48 -8.40
C SER A 123 -8.50 2.41 -6.96
N TRP A 124 -7.69 1.40 -6.62
CA TRP A 124 -7.06 1.28 -5.31
C TRP A 124 -6.12 2.45 -4.99
N TRP A 125 -5.26 2.82 -5.96
CA TRP A 125 -4.34 3.95 -5.83
C TRP A 125 -5.07 5.28 -5.69
N ILE A 126 -6.13 5.47 -6.46
CA ILE A 126 -7.00 6.63 -6.42
C ILE A 126 -7.63 6.78 -5.04
N SER A 127 -8.19 5.69 -4.51
CA SER A 127 -8.77 5.69 -3.16
C SER A 127 -7.75 6.02 -2.07
N ARG A 128 -6.55 5.42 -2.17
CA ARG A 128 -5.44 5.67 -1.23
C ARG A 128 -5.00 7.13 -1.24
N LEU A 129 -4.80 7.71 -2.43
CA LEU A 129 -4.40 9.11 -2.59
C LEU A 129 -5.52 10.06 -2.15
N SER A 130 -6.77 9.81 -2.53
CA SER A 130 -7.93 10.62 -2.13
C SER A 130 -8.09 10.66 -0.61
N PHE A 131 -7.90 9.54 0.07
CA PHE A 131 -7.91 9.51 1.52
C PHE A 131 -6.76 10.35 2.10
N LEU A 132 -5.55 10.18 1.59
CA LEU A 132 -4.39 10.90 2.10
C LEU A 132 -4.50 12.41 1.87
N THR A 133 -4.98 12.87 0.71
CA THR A 133 -5.21 14.30 0.42
C THR A 133 -6.28 14.92 1.33
N SER A 134 -7.20 14.13 1.87
CA SER A 134 -8.14 14.63 2.88
C SER A 134 -7.46 14.90 4.23
N THR A 135 -6.39 14.19 4.53
CA THR A 135 -5.71 14.23 5.84
C THR A 135 -4.53 15.19 5.91
N VAL A 136 -3.90 15.53 4.77
CA VAL A 136 -2.73 16.43 4.70
C VAL A 136 -2.92 17.47 3.59
N ASP A 137 -2.06 18.47 3.54
CA ASP A 137 -2.11 19.54 2.55
C ASP A 137 -1.23 19.23 1.32
N TYR A 138 -0.12 18.53 1.56
CA TYR A 138 0.81 18.10 0.51
C TYR A 138 1.20 16.64 0.75
N ILE A 139 1.53 15.93 -0.32
CA ILE A 139 1.99 14.54 -0.27
C ILE A 139 3.40 14.47 -0.87
N ARG A 140 4.35 13.93 -0.10
CA ARG A 140 5.62 13.45 -0.63
C ARG A 140 5.44 12.01 -1.11
N PHE A 141 5.60 11.77 -2.40
CA PHE A 141 5.59 10.41 -2.93
C PHE A 141 6.99 9.82 -2.85
N ASP A 142 7.18 8.88 -1.92
CA ASP A 142 8.49 8.26 -1.72
C ASP A 142 8.78 7.22 -2.81
N HIS A 143 10.05 7.14 -3.21
CA HIS A 143 10.53 6.27 -4.28
C HIS A 143 9.76 6.46 -5.61
N PHE A 144 9.46 7.69 -6.00
CA PHE A 144 8.70 8.02 -7.23
C PHE A 144 9.26 7.35 -8.49
N ASN A 145 10.58 7.09 -8.53
CA ASN A 145 11.21 6.37 -9.65
C ASN A 145 10.58 4.97 -9.88
N GLY A 146 10.02 4.35 -8.85
CA GLY A 146 9.30 3.09 -8.95
C GLY A 146 8.09 3.12 -9.89
N ILE A 147 7.56 4.32 -10.19
CA ILE A 147 6.51 4.51 -11.21
C ILE A 147 7.06 4.26 -12.62
N LEU A 148 8.33 4.53 -12.86
CA LEU A 148 8.99 4.29 -14.16
C LEU A 148 9.63 2.90 -14.20
N LYS A 149 10.47 2.62 -13.21
CA LYS A 149 11.19 1.35 -13.05
C LYS A 149 11.36 1.02 -11.58
N TYR A 150 11.28 -0.25 -11.28
CA TYR A 150 11.52 -0.75 -9.93
C TYR A 150 12.40 -2.00 -9.95
N TRP A 151 13.10 -2.22 -8.85
CA TRP A 151 13.93 -3.40 -8.66
C TRP A 151 13.14 -4.48 -7.97
N GLU A 152 12.98 -5.64 -8.61
CA GLU A 152 12.31 -6.80 -8.02
C GLU A 152 13.33 -7.92 -7.75
N ILE A 153 13.25 -8.47 -6.55
CA ILE A 153 14.17 -9.48 -6.04
C ILE A 153 13.36 -10.76 -5.82
N PRO A 154 13.76 -11.93 -6.39
CA PRO A 154 13.11 -13.20 -6.07
C PRO A 154 13.16 -13.45 -4.55
N VAL A 155 12.04 -13.91 -3.97
CA VAL A 155 11.88 -14.03 -2.49
C VAL A 155 13.00 -14.85 -1.83
N LYS A 156 13.55 -15.84 -2.52
CA LYS A 156 14.64 -16.71 -2.02
C LYS A 156 15.99 -16.01 -1.77
N HIS A 157 16.19 -14.79 -2.27
CA HIS A 157 17.45 -14.04 -2.11
C HIS A 157 17.37 -13.08 -0.94
N GLU A 158 18.40 -13.03 -0.12
CA GLU A 158 18.48 -12.22 1.10
C GLU A 158 19.07 -10.82 0.87
N ASN A 159 19.67 -10.58 -0.29
CA ASN A 159 20.23 -9.28 -0.67
C ASN A 159 19.74 -8.80 -2.04
N GLY A 160 20.09 -7.57 -2.37
CA GLY A 160 19.65 -6.90 -3.59
C GLY A 160 20.37 -7.29 -4.88
N THR A 161 21.46 -8.10 -4.81
CA THR A 161 22.33 -8.38 -5.96
C THR A 161 21.65 -9.20 -7.06
N ASN A 162 20.71 -10.07 -6.70
CA ASN A 162 20.06 -11.02 -7.63
C ASN A 162 18.66 -10.54 -8.09
N GLY A 163 18.45 -9.25 -8.12
CA GLY A 163 17.22 -8.67 -8.65
C GLY A 163 17.29 -8.37 -10.13
N LYS A 164 16.22 -7.79 -10.64
CA LYS A 164 16.14 -7.26 -12.00
C LYS A 164 15.30 -5.99 -12.06
N TRP A 165 15.61 -5.12 -13.02
CA TRP A 165 14.76 -3.97 -13.32
C TRP A 165 13.49 -4.41 -14.05
N SER A 166 12.36 -3.95 -13.55
CA SER A 166 11.05 -4.13 -14.18
C SER A 166 10.40 -2.76 -14.41
N ASN A 167 9.59 -2.68 -15.46
CA ASN A 167 8.89 -1.43 -15.79
C ASN A 167 7.71 -1.21 -14.85
N GLY A 168 7.60 0.02 -14.33
CA GLY A 168 6.44 0.50 -13.61
C GLY A 168 5.28 0.87 -14.56
N PRO A 169 4.19 1.41 -14.03
CA PRO A 169 3.00 1.80 -14.81
C PRO A 169 3.25 3.00 -15.71
N GLY A 170 4.29 3.77 -15.46
CA GLY A 170 4.73 4.92 -16.26
C GLY A 170 3.70 6.03 -16.37
N LYS A 171 3.71 6.71 -17.53
CA LYS A 171 2.83 7.85 -17.81
C LYS A 171 1.35 7.54 -17.61
N HIS A 172 0.91 6.33 -17.92
CA HIS A 172 -0.49 5.95 -17.82
C HIS A 172 -1.07 6.09 -16.40
N PHE A 173 -0.27 5.75 -15.39
CA PHE A 173 -0.64 5.96 -14.00
C PHE A 173 -0.72 7.45 -13.65
N ILE A 174 0.25 8.23 -14.10
CA ILE A 174 0.28 9.67 -13.87
C ILE A 174 -0.93 10.34 -14.50
N ASP A 175 -1.27 9.99 -15.75
CA ASP A 175 -2.44 10.54 -16.45
C ASP A 175 -3.74 10.21 -15.68
N ALA A 176 -3.91 8.97 -15.19
CA ALA A 176 -5.06 8.60 -14.40
C ALA A 176 -5.20 9.40 -13.09
N LEU A 177 -4.09 9.79 -12.48
CA LEU A 177 -4.11 10.65 -11.30
C LEU A 177 -4.42 12.11 -11.64
N TYR A 178 -3.95 12.61 -12.78
CA TYR A 178 -4.26 13.96 -13.25
C TYR A 178 -5.75 14.14 -13.57
N ASP A 179 -6.35 13.18 -14.27
CA ASP A 179 -7.77 13.22 -14.66
C ASP A 179 -8.71 13.36 -13.45
N LEU A 180 -8.23 12.98 -12.27
CA LEU A 180 -8.97 13.09 -11.00
C LEU A 180 -8.64 14.35 -10.21
N SER A 181 -7.84 15.26 -10.76
CA SER A 181 -7.36 16.47 -10.07
C SER A 181 -6.61 16.17 -8.75
N LEU A 182 -6.07 14.95 -8.60
CA LEU A 182 -5.36 14.54 -7.39
C LEU A 182 -3.91 15.00 -7.36
N ILE A 183 -3.37 15.42 -8.50
CA ILE A 183 -1.99 15.90 -8.61
C ILE A 183 -2.00 17.30 -9.24
N HIS A 184 -1.48 18.26 -8.50
CA HIS A 184 -1.03 19.54 -9.04
C HIS A 184 0.50 19.55 -8.92
N ILE A 185 1.19 19.40 -10.02
CA ILE A 185 2.65 19.54 -10.11
C ILE A 185 2.98 20.95 -10.52
#